data_0f2ba2968dc5d75c7c46bb6e92d7d3f1
#
_entry.id   0f2ba2968dc5d75c7c46bb6e92d7d3f1
#
_cell.length_a   1.000
_cell.length_b   1.000
_cell.length_c   1.000
_cell.angle_alpha   90.00
_cell.angle_beta   90.00
_cell.angle_gamma   90.00
#
_symmetry.space_group_name_H-M   'P 1'
#
loop_
_entity.id
_entity.type
_entity.pdbx_description
1 polymer ?
#
loop_
_entity_poly.entity_id
_entity_poly.type
_entity_poly.pdbx_seq_one_letter_code
_entity_poly.pdbx_strand_id
1 'polypeptide(L)'
;MSIKFKNKEHEKFYEQCLARIGSLDPYHKAFFYTMGISGDTRNHIEDVFDFQEDVIRPEGLNKGWQTSGSTCLTRLAFNLWNGWNSDGYATPYDLFGTSDAAFMLEAVRLRYPEYCKNPQVPSMSRAR
;
A
#
# COMPACT_ATOMS: atom_id res chain seq x y z
N MET A 1 -9.25 15.99 2.85
CA MET A 1 -8.76 15.43 1.60
C MET A 1 -9.28 14.02 1.42
N SER A 2 -9.84 13.73 0.27
CA SER A 2 -10.37 12.39 0.02
C SER A 2 -9.27 11.49 -0.54
N ILE A 3 -9.40 10.20 -0.21
CA ILE A 3 -8.49 9.17 -0.70
C ILE A 3 -8.89 8.81 -2.12
N LYS A 4 -7.92 8.64 -3.01
CA LYS A 4 -8.15 8.26 -4.39
C LYS A 4 -8.07 6.74 -4.51
N PHE A 5 -9.19 6.11 -4.82
CA PHE A 5 -9.25 4.67 -5.03
C PHE A 5 -9.24 4.35 -6.51
N LYS A 6 -8.72 3.18 -6.86
CA LYS A 6 -8.63 2.73 -8.24
C LYS A 6 -10.01 2.39 -8.81
N ASN A 7 -10.87 1.80 -8.00
CA ASN A 7 -12.23 1.43 -8.37
C ASN A 7 -13.04 1.19 -7.11
N LYS A 8 -14.31 0.80 -7.27
CA LYS A 8 -15.19 0.58 -6.12
C LYS A 8 -14.79 -0.63 -5.30
N GLU A 9 -14.28 -1.68 -5.94
CA GLU A 9 -13.80 -2.86 -5.24
C GLU A 9 -12.63 -2.53 -4.32
N HIS A 10 -11.75 -1.64 -4.76
CA HIS A 10 -10.63 -1.18 -3.97
C HIS A 10 -11.12 -0.47 -2.70
N GLU A 11 -12.04 0.47 -2.87
CA GLU A 11 -12.57 1.24 -1.75
C GLU A 11 -13.29 0.34 -0.76
N LYS A 12 -14.12 -0.57 -1.26
CA LYS A 12 -14.90 -1.47 -0.43
C LYS A 12 -14.00 -2.39 0.38
N PHE A 13 -12.97 -2.95 -0.26
CA PHE A 13 -12.01 -3.81 0.41
C PHE A 13 -11.31 -3.06 1.54
N TYR A 14 -10.86 -1.85 1.25
CA TYR A 14 -10.16 -1.00 2.21
C TYR A 14 -11.04 -0.77 3.44
N GLU A 15 -12.28 -0.38 3.22
CA GLU A 15 -13.21 -0.10 4.32
C GLU A 15 -13.53 -1.35 5.13
N GLN A 16 -13.73 -2.48 4.46
CA GLN A 16 -14.04 -3.73 5.13
C GLN A 16 -12.87 -4.23 5.98
N CYS A 17 -11.65 -4.13 5.48
CA CYS A 17 -10.49 -4.57 6.24
C CYS A 17 -10.25 -3.69 7.46
N LEU A 18 -10.40 -2.37 7.31
CA LEU A 18 -10.25 -1.48 8.47
C LEU A 18 -11.31 -1.73 9.52
N ALA A 19 -12.55 -1.99 9.09
CA ALA A 19 -13.62 -2.33 10.03
C ALA A 19 -13.34 -3.65 10.74
N ARG A 20 -12.82 -4.63 9.99
CA ARG A 20 -12.51 -5.95 10.56
C ARG A 20 -11.41 -5.87 11.60
N ILE A 21 -10.36 -5.09 11.34
CA ILE A 21 -9.25 -4.97 12.28
C ILE A 21 -9.55 -3.98 13.41
N GLY A 22 -10.46 -3.03 13.17
CA GLY A 22 -10.88 -2.08 14.19
C GLY A 22 -9.86 -0.99 14.46
N SER A 23 -9.03 -0.63 13.48
CA SER A 23 -8.01 0.39 13.64
C SER A 23 -7.97 1.31 12.42
N LEU A 24 -7.73 2.60 12.68
CA LEU A 24 -7.65 3.61 11.63
C LEU A 24 -6.30 4.31 11.59
N ASP A 25 -5.26 3.66 12.10
CA ASP A 25 -3.93 4.26 12.10
C ASP A 25 -3.28 4.20 10.71
N PRO A 26 -2.22 4.97 10.47
CA PRO A 26 -1.58 5.02 9.15
C PRO A 26 -1.02 3.68 8.68
N TYR A 27 -0.59 2.81 9.59
CA TYR A 27 -0.03 1.50 9.23
C TYR A 27 -1.10 0.63 8.58
N HIS A 28 -2.25 0.51 9.23
CA HIS A 28 -3.36 -0.29 8.70
C HIS A 28 -3.94 0.33 7.44
N LYS A 29 -4.11 1.65 7.43
CA LYS A 29 -4.63 2.34 6.25
C LYS A 29 -3.78 2.10 5.02
N ALA A 30 -2.46 2.29 5.15
CA ALA A 30 -1.55 2.12 4.02
C ALA A 30 -1.51 0.66 3.57
N PHE A 31 -1.48 -0.28 4.51
CA PHE A 31 -1.41 -1.70 4.18
C PHE A 31 -2.65 -2.15 3.40
N PHE A 32 -3.83 -1.90 3.94
CA PHE A 32 -5.06 -2.37 3.30
C PHE A 32 -5.39 -1.61 2.03
N TYR A 33 -5.00 -0.33 1.95
CA TYR A 33 -5.11 0.39 0.70
C TYR A 33 -4.27 -0.27 -0.39
N THR A 34 -3.02 -0.59 -0.08
CA THR A 34 -2.11 -1.22 -1.04
C THR A 34 -2.63 -2.59 -1.48
N MET A 35 -3.07 -3.41 -0.53
CA MET A 35 -3.58 -4.74 -0.85
C MET A 35 -4.90 -4.69 -1.61
N GLY A 36 -5.60 -3.57 -1.54
CA GLY A 36 -6.86 -3.40 -2.26
C GLY A 36 -6.71 -3.02 -3.72
N ILE A 37 -5.51 -2.65 -4.16
CA ILE A 37 -5.30 -2.15 -5.53
C ILE A 37 -5.55 -3.24 -6.57
N SER A 38 -5.19 -4.49 -6.28
CA SER A 38 -5.30 -5.61 -7.21
C SER A 38 -6.29 -6.65 -6.70
N GLY A 39 -7.04 -7.25 -7.63
CA GLY A 39 -7.92 -8.36 -7.29
C GLY A 39 -7.15 -9.55 -6.71
N ASP A 40 -5.94 -9.79 -7.22
CA ASP A 40 -5.13 -10.91 -6.72
C ASP A 40 -4.81 -10.76 -5.23
N THR A 41 -4.39 -9.56 -4.82
CA THR A 41 -4.06 -9.34 -3.42
C THR A 41 -5.30 -9.27 -2.55
N ARG A 42 -6.41 -8.72 -3.07
CA ARG A 42 -7.68 -8.71 -2.32
C ARG A 42 -8.15 -10.12 -2.02
N ASN A 43 -8.11 -10.98 -3.04
CA ASN A 43 -8.65 -12.33 -2.91
C ASN A 43 -7.80 -13.24 -2.02
N HIS A 44 -6.56 -12.85 -1.74
CA HIS A 44 -5.62 -13.66 -0.97
C HIS A 44 -5.04 -12.92 0.22
N ILE A 45 -5.82 -12.00 0.78
CA ILE A 45 -5.33 -11.14 1.87
C ILE A 45 -4.84 -11.96 3.06
N GLU A 46 -5.47 -13.10 3.34
CA GLU A 46 -5.10 -13.90 4.50
C GLU A 46 -3.79 -14.66 4.30
N ASP A 47 -3.31 -14.76 3.07
CA ASP A 47 -1.99 -15.32 2.81
C ASP A 47 -0.87 -14.35 3.16
N VAL A 48 -1.17 -13.06 3.21
CA VAL A 48 -0.15 -12.03 3.43
C VAL A 48 -0.33 -11.28 4.75
N PHE A 49 -1.48 -11.43 5.41
CA PHE A 49 -1.74 -10.74 6.67
C PHE A 49 -2.54 -11.62 7.62
N ASP A 50 -2.10 -11.66 8.88
CA ASP A 50 -2.77 -12.38 9.95
C ASP A 50 -3.63 -11.40 10.73
N PHE A 51 -4.96 -11.48 10.53
CA PHE A 51 -5.89 -10.57 11.19
C PHE A 51 -6.00 -10.82 12.69
N GLN A 52 -5.73 -12.03 13.12
CA GLN A 52 -5.83 -12.37 14.54
C GLN A 52 -4.63 -11.83 15.31
N GLU A 53 -3.44 -12.02 14.75
CA GLU A 53 -2.19 -11.57 15.39
C GLU A 53 -1.80 -10.16 14.99
N ASP A 54 -2.49 -9.59 14.00
CA ASP A 54 -2.24 -8.22 13.52
C ASP A 54 -0.79 -8.06 13.01
N VAL A 55 -0.35 -8.99 12.17
CA VAL A 55 1.00 -8.99 11.60
C VAL A 55 0.99 -9.44 10.15
N ILE A 56 2.03 -9.05 9.42
CA ILE A 56 2.21 -9.50 8.04
C ILE A 56 2.68 -10.96 8.02
N ARG A 57 2.44 -11.61 6.86
CA ARG A 57 2.90 -12.96 6.59
C ARG A 57 3.83 -12.93 5.39
N PRO A 58 5.15 -12.77 5.60
CA PRO A 58 6.10 -12.68 4.48
C PRO A 58 6.10 -13.89 3.55
N GLU A 59 5.75 -15.07 4.08
CA GLU A 59 5.67 -16.29 3.28
C GLU A 59 4.61 -16.17 2.17
N GLY A 60 3.69 -15.21 2.28
CA GLY A 60 2.71 -14.97 1.23
C GLY A 60 3.31 -14.56 -0.10
N LEU A 61 4.56 -14.05 -0.09
CA LEU A 61 5.27 -13.73 -1.32
C LEU A 61 5.59 -14.95 -2.17
N ASN A 62 5.59 -16.13 -1.57
CA ASN A 62 5.94 -17.39 -2.26
C ASN A 62 4.71 -18.15 -2.73
N LYS A 63 3.52 -17.61 -2.60
CA LYS A 63 2.30 -18.30 -3.01
C LYS A 63 2.16 -18.32 -4.53
N GLY A 64 1.54 -19.40 -5.02
CA GLY A 64 1.41 -19.60 -6.46
C GLY A 64 0.55 -18.58 -7.20
N TRP A 65 -0.33 -17.85 -6.48
CA TRP A 65 -1.17 -16.82 -7.12
C TRP A 65 -0.42 -15.52 -7.38
N GLN A 66 0.77 -15.34 -6.81
CA GLN A 66 1.52 -14.10 -6.99
C GLN A 66 1.97 -13.94 -8.44
N THR A 67 1.81 -12.73 -8.94
CA THR A 67 2.32 -12.28 -10.25
C THR A 67 3.39 -11.22 -9.99
N SER A 68 4.07 -10.77 -11.05
CA SER A 68 5.06 -9.70 -10.87
C SER A 68 4.41 -8.44 -10.32
N GLY A 69 3.19 -8.12 -10.77
CA GLY A 69 2.47 -6.94 -10.27
C GLY A 69 2.02 -7.08 -8.83
N SER A 70 1.41 -8.22 -8.48
CA SER A 70 0.95 -8.41 -7.11
C SER A 70 2.11 -8.50 -6.13
N THR A 71 3.25 -9.03 -6.57
CA THR A 71 4.44 -9.10 -5.74
C THR A 71 4.96 -7.71 -5.39
N CYS A 72 4.95 -6.78 -6.36
CA CYS A 72 5.34 -5.39 -6.08
C CYS A 72 4.41 -4.76 -5.05
N LEU A 73 3.10 -4.96 -5.19
CA LEU A 73 2.14 -4.43 -4.22
C LEU A 73 2.36 -5.03 -2.83
N THR A 74 2.58 -6.32 -2.77
CA THR A 74 2.79 -7.00 -1.49
C THR A 74 4.06 -6.51 -0.80
N ARG A 75 5.14 -6.35 -1.57
CA ARG A 75 6.39 -5.82 -1.00
C ARG A 75 6.22 -4.39 -0.50
N LEU A 76 5.50 -3.55 -1.25
CA LEU A 76 5.24 -2.19 -0.78
C LEU A 76 4.43 -2.21 0.50
N ALA A 77 3.37 -3.01 0.56
CA ALA A 77 2.54 -3.10 1.74
C ALA A 77 3.36 -3.53 2.96
N PHE A 78 4.21 -4.53 2.80
CA PHE A 78 5.08 -4.99 3.88
C PHE A 78 6.05 -3.90 4.32
N ASN A 79 6.63 -3.17 3.37
CA ASN A 79 7.56 -2.09 3.68
C ASN A 79 6.86 -0.95 4.43
N LEU A 80 5.66 -0.57 3.99
CA LEU A 80 4.91 0.48 4.68
C LEU A 80 4.46 0.03 6.08
N TRP A 81 4.32 -1.27 6.30
CA TRP A 81 3.92 -1.80 7.59
C TRP A 81 5.03 -1.68 8.64
N ASN A 82 6.22 -2.20 8.35
CA ASN A 82 7.29 -2.23 9.35
C ASN A 82 8.68 -2.06 8.75
N GLY A 83 8.81 -1.51 7.54
CA GLY A 83 10.10 -1.34 6.89
C GLY A 83 10.65 -2.61 6.26
N TRP A 84 9.81 -3.64 6.10
CA TRP A 84 10.23 -4.92 5.56
C TRP A 84 10.95 -4.77 4.23
N ASN A 85 12.13 -5.34 4.13
CA ASN A 85 12.92 -5.39 2.88
C ASN A 85 13.86 -6.60 2.94
N SER A 86 13.37 -7.72 3.49
CA SER A 86 14.22 -8.87 3.77
C SER A 86 14.83 -9.51 2.53
N ASP A 87 14.13 -9.43 1.37
CA ASP A 87 14.67 -9.97 0.12
C ASP A 87 15.42 -8.92 -0.70
N GLY A 88 15.45 -7.67 -0.26
CA GLY A 88 16.18 -6.61 -0.94
C GLY A 88 15.46 -5.96 -2.11
N TYR A 89 14.22 -6.32 -2.37
CA TYR A 89 13.47 -5.84 -3.54
C TYR A 89 12.30 -4.93 -3.18
N ALA A 90 12.24 -4.39 -1.97
CA ALA A 90 11.19 -3.46 -1.58
C ALA A 90 11.67 -2.01 -1.69
N THR A 91 12.34 -1.67 -2.80
CA THR A 91 12.87 -0.32 -3.04
C THR A 91 12.09 0.36 -4.15
N PRO A 92 12.14 1.71 -4.23
CA PRO A 92 11.42 2.40 -5.31
C PRO A 92 11.79 1.90 -6.71
N TYR A 93 13.06 1.55 -6.94
CA TYR A 93 13.50 1.01 -8.22
C TYR A 93 12.74 -0.27 -8.57
N ASP A 94 12.55 -1.14 -7.57
CA ASP A 94 11.92 -2.43 -7.78
C ASP A 94 10.39 -2.32 -7.85
N LEU A 95 9.81 -1.33 -7.16
CA LEU A 95 8.37 -1.29 -6.92
C LEU A 95 7.60 -0.42 -7.91
N PHE A 96 8.16 0.71 -8.33
CA PHE A 96 7.37 1.74 -8.99
C PHE A 96 7.39 1.69 -10.50
N GLY A 97 7.90 0.65 -11.10
CA GLY A 97 7.88 0.46 -12.54
C GLY A 97 6.63 -0.29 -13.02
N THR A 98 5.48 -0.02 -12.44
CA THR A 98 4.23 -0.69 -12.80
C THR A 98 3.14 0.32 -13.11
N SER A 99 2.06 -0.16 -13.76
CA SER A 99 0.93 0.70 -14.08
C SER A 99 0.15 1.15 -12.83
N ASP A 100 0.37 0.51 -11.69
CA ASP A 100 -0.30 0.88 -10.45
C ASP A 100 0.49 1.88 -9.61
N ALA A 101 1.61 2.39 -10.12
CA ALA A 101 2.49 3.25 -9.32
C ALA A 101 1.80 4.48 -8.75
N ALA A 102 0.85 5.08 -9.48
CA ALA A 102 0.14 6.24 -8.97
C ALA A 102 -0.62 5.93 -7.69
N PHE A 103 -1.25 4.75 -7.63
CA PHE A 103 -1.95 4.32 -6.43
C PHE A 103 -0.98 3.91 -5.34
N MET A 104 0.17 3.36 -5.71
CA MET A 104 1.21 3.05 -4.75
C MET A 104 1.72 4.32 -4.06
N LEU A 105 1.84 5.43 -4.79
CA LEU A 105 2.19 6.71 -4.18
C LEU A 105 1.11 7.20 -3.22
N GLU A 106 -0.15 6.96 -3.53
CA GLU A 106 -1.24 7.31 -2.61
C GLU A 106 -1.10 6.51 -1.31
N ALA A 107 -0.71 5.24 -1.40
CA ALA A 107 -0.46 4.43 -0.21
C ALA A 107 0.65 5.03 0.65
N VAL A 108 1.72 5.53 0.03
CA VAL A 108 2.80 6.19 0.76
C VAL A 108 2.28 7.43 1.49
N ARG A 109 1.41 8.21 0.83
CA ARG A 109 0.81 9.39 1.47
C ARG A 109 -0.05 9.00 2.68
N LEU A 110 -0.77 7.90 2.59
CA LEU A 110 -1.57 7.42 3.72
C LEU A 110 -0.69 7.00 4.90
N ARG A 111 0.47 6.42 4.60
CA ARG A 111 1.40 5.99 5.64
C ARG A 111 2.08 7.16 6.34
N TYR A 112 2.38 8.22 5.57
CA TYR A 112 3.10 9.40 6.07
C TYR A 112 2.28 10.67 5.81
N PRO A 113 1.11 10.81 6.47
CA PRO A 113 0.18 11.90 6.12
C PRO A 113 0.72 13.30 6.41
N GLU A 114 1.68 13.43 7.31
CA GLU A 114 2.21 14.74 7.68
C GLU A 114 3.30 15.21 6.74
N TYR A 115 4.03 14.28 6.12
CA TYR A 115 5.21 14.63 5.34
C TYR A 115 5.04 14.36 3.84
N CYS A 116 4.24 13.37 3.46
CA CYS A 116 4.08 12.98 2.06
C CYS A 116 2.78 13.54 1.48
N LYS A 117 2.68 14.83 1.43
CA LYS A 117 1.57 15.54 0.80
C LYS A 117 2.10 16.37 -0.37
N ASN A 118 1.22 17.04 -1.07
CA ASN A 118 1.64 17.84 -2.23
C ASN A 118 2.70 18.86 -1.80
N PRO A 119 3.79 18.97 -2.58
CA PRO A 119 4.84 19.91 -2.21
C PRO A 119 4.32 21.34 -2.09
N GLN A 120 4.79 22.05 -1.08
CA GLN A 120 4.53 23.46 -0.90
C GLN A 120 5.69 24.23 -1.51
N VAL A 121 5.43 24.96 -2.57
CA VAL A 121 6.46 25.64 -3.33
C VAL A 121 6.38 27.14 -3.07
N PRO A 122 7.50 27.78 -2.69
CA PRO A 122 7.49 29.24 -2.55
C PRO A 122 7.12 29.91 -3.86
N SER A 123 6.54 31.08 -3.78
CA SER A 123 6.19 31.82 -4.99
C SER A 123 7.46 32.14 -5.76
N MET A 124 7.55 31.66 -6.99
CA MET A 124 8.71 31.84 -7.84
C MET A 124 8.46 32.79 -8.97
N SER A 125 7.21 33.19 -9.17
CA SER A 125 6.84 33.98 -10.33
C SER A 125 7.45 35.36 -10.31
N ARG A 126 7.86 35.88 -9.17
CA ARG A 126 8.50 37.18 -9.12
C ARG A 126 9.98 37.10 -8.98
N ALA A 127 10.47 35.92 -9.01
CA ALA A 127 11.91 35.84 -9.11
C ALA A 127 12.28 36.18 -10.48
N ARG A 128 12.20 36.84 -10.97
CA ARG A 128 12.37 37.11 -12.24
C ARG A 128 12.82 37.83 -12.74
#